data_580d45b4a5bea0fe854e7b4c6498c140
#
_entry.id   580d45b4a5bea0fe854e7b4c6498c140
#
_cell.length_a   1.000
_cell.length_b   1.000
_cell.length_c   1.000
_cell.angle_alpha   90.00
_cell.angle_beta   90.00
_cell.angle_gamma   90.00
#
_symmetry.space_group_name_H-M   'P 1'
#
loop_
_entity.id
_entity.type
_entity.pdbx_description
1 polymer ?
#
loop_
_entity_poly.entity_id
_entity_poly.type
_entity_poly.pdbx_seq_one_letter_code
_entity_poly.pdbx_strand_id
1 'polypeptide(L)'
;DERNRLLMLDSCQYEPKNLVEGRIKAETLVWMDEQLKKAQEDGMQILPIAHHNLLAQSRMYTTQCAMDNNGEVIDLLQKYKIPLFLSGHLHVQRIRKHKAEPGVADDAYGIQEIITDAMSIPPCQYGVLQWKEDGSMEYSTESVDVSVWAKRTEQENTDLLDFVGWSEHYIQKQTRSAE
;
A
#
# COMPACT_ATOMS: atom_id res chain seq x y z
N ASP A 1 16.34 -6.09 -8.48
CA ASP A 1 17.49 -5.94 -9.36
C ASP A 1 18.67 -5.36 -8.59
N GLU A 2 19.78 -5.05 -9.25
CA GLU A 2 21.00 -4.56 -8.59
C GLU A 2 20.89 -3.12 -8.05
N ARG A 3 19.87 -2.36 -8.43
CA ARG A 3 19.66 -0.96 -8.02
C ARG A 3 18.47 -0.77 -7.09
N ASN A 4 17.53 -1.69 -7.08
CA ASN A 4 16.25 -1.55 -6.37
C ASN A 4 16.02 -2.71 -5.40
N ARG A 5 15.57 -2.38 -4.19
CA ARG A 5 15.23 -3.34 -3.16
C ARG A 5 13.79 -3.13 -2.68
N LEU A 6 13.00 -4.19 -2.70
CA LEU A 6 11.69 -4.21 -2.07
C LEU A 6 11.83 -4.69 -0.63
N LEU A 7 11.30 -3.95 0.32
CA LEU A 7 11.31 -4.29 1.73
C LEU A 7 9.89 -4.67 2.16
N MET A 8 9.61 -5.99 2.13
CA MET A 8 8.30 -6.53 2.50
C MET A 8 8.19 -6.65 4.01
N LEU A 9 7.28 -5.90 4.61
CA LEU A 9 7.09 -5.82 6.06
C LEU A 9 5.80 -6.55 6.48
N ASP A 10 5.91 -7.50 7.39
CA ASP A 10 4.74 -8.09 8.04
C ASP A 10 4.24 -7.14 9.12
N SER A 11 3.07 -6.56 8.86
CA SER A 11 2.37 -5.65 9.77
C SER A 11 1.18 -6.32 10.47
N CYS A 12 0.96 -7.62 10.27
CA CYS A 12 -0.16 -8.34 10.88
C CYS A 12 0.15 -8.76 12.31
N GLN A 13 -0.87 -8.80 13.15
CA GLN A 13 -0.80 -9.22 14.54
C GLN A 13 -1.61 -10.50 14.72
N TYR A 14 -0.94 -11.61 15.02
CA TYR A 14 -1.56 -12.93 15.11
C TYR A 14 -1.73 -13.41 16.56
N GLU A 15 -0.91 -12.92 17.50
CA GLU A 15 -0.87 -13.38 18.89
C GLU A 15 -1.22 -12.25 19.86
N PRO A 16 -2.00 -12.55 20.93
CA PRO A 16 -2.63 -13.85 21.26
C PRO A 16 -3.85 -14.19 20.39
N LYS A 17 -4.24 -13.33 19.48
CA LYS A 17 -5.33 -13.49 18.50
C LYS A 17 -5.09 -12.57 17.31
N ASN A 18 -5.73 -12.91 16.18
CA ASN A 18 -5.73 -12.01 15.03
C ASN A 18 -6.39 -10.68 15.38
N LEU A 19 -5.68 -9.59 15.07
CA LEU A 19 -6.18 -8.22 15.19
C LEU A 19 -6.34 -7.60 13.81
N VAL A 20 -7.25 -6.66 13.70
CA VAL A 20 -7.43 -5.84 12.49
C VAL A 20 -6.37 -4.75 12.42
N GLU A 21 -5.89 -4.33 13.58
CA GLU A 21 -4.86 -3.32 13.73
C GLU A 21 -3.48 -3.85 13.29
N GLY A 22 -2.80 -3.06 12.48
CA GLY A 22 -1.43 -3.34 12.07
C GLY A 22 -0.39 -2.84 13.06
N ARG A 23 0.73 -3.55 13.14
CA ARG A 23 1.90 -3.12 13.92
C ARG A 23 3.17 -3.75 13.38
N ILE A 24 4.25 -3.00 13.30
CA ILE A 24 5.58 -3.55 13.02
C ILE A 24 6.22 -3.97 14.34
N LYS A 25 6.68 -5.23 14.44
CA LYS A 25 7.34 -5.76 15.65
C LYS A 25 8.66 -5.05 15.91
N ALA A 26 9.06 -4.98 17.17
CA ALA A 26 10.30 -4.30 17.56
C ALA A 26 11.54 -4.88 16.86
N GLU A 27 11.62 -6.21 16.77
CA GLU A 27 12.70 -6.89 16.05
C GLU A 27 12.68 -6.58 14.54
N THR A 28 11.50 -6.38 13.96
CA THR A 28 11.35 -5.99 12.53
C THR A 28 11.80 -4.55 12.33
N LEU A 29 11.54 -3.63 13.27
CA LEU A 29 12.05 -2.26 13.20
C LEU A 29 13.58 -2.21 13.25
N VAL A 30 14.21 -3.01 14.12
CA VAL A 30 15.69 -3.13 14.17
C VAL A 30 16.23 -3.66 12.84
N TRP A 31 15.66 -4.73 12.33
CA TRP A 31 16.03 -5.29 11.03
C TRP A 31 15.81 -4.29 9.89
N MET A 32 14.71 -3.52 9.92
CA MET A 32 14.41 -2.48 8.93
C MET A 32 15.48 -1.39 8.94
N ASP A 33 15.90 -0.92 10.12
CA ASP A 33 16.97 0.07 10.26
C ASP A 33 18.28 -0.42 9.62
N GLU A 34 18.66 -1.69 9.86
CA GLU A 34 19.83 -2.31 9.25
C GLU A 34 19.72 -2.40 7.72
N GLN A 35 18.53 -2.79 7.19
CA GLN A 35 18.33 -2.90 5.75
C GLN A 35 18.34 -1.54 5.05
N LEU A 36 17.73 -0.53 5.66
CA LEU A 36 17.74 0.84 5.14
C LEU A 36 19.15 1.43 5.12
N LYS A 37 19.90 1.24 6.20
CA LYS A 37 21.32 1.64 6.28
C LYS A 37 22.16 0.98 5.18
N LYS A 38 22.03 -0.34 5.06
CA LYS A 38 22.78 -1.09 4.05
C LYS A 38 22.43 -0.66 2.63
N ALA A 39 21.17 -0.45 2.33
CA ALA A 39 20.75 0.03 1.01
C ALA A 39 21.31 1.42 0.69
N GLN A 40 21.38 2.31 1.67
CA GLN A 40 21.99 3.62 1.50
C GLN A 40 23.51 3.52 1.24
N GLU A 41 24.21 2.64 1.96
CA GLU A 41 25.63 2.36 1.77
C GLU A 41 25.91 1.75 0.38
N ASP A 42 25.03 0.87 -0.09
CA ASP A 42 25.11 0.21 -1.40
C ASP A 42 24.61 1.11 -2.56
N GLY A 43 24.08 2.32 -2.28
CA GLY A 43 23.51 3.23 -3.27
C GLY A 43 22.23 2.71 -3.93
N MET A 44 21.49 1.83 -3.25
CA MET A 44 20.24 1.23 -3.76
C MET A 44 19.04 2.10 -3.42
N GLN A 45 18.08 2.12 -4.34
CA GLN A 45 16.72 2.60 -4.05
C GLN A 45 15.96 1.54 -3.26
N ILE A 46 15.20 1.96 -2.25
CA ILE A 46 14.42 1.04 -1.43
C ILE A 46 12.94 1.43 -1.43
N LEU A 47 12.08 0.43 -1.52
CA LEU A 47 10.63 0.59 -1.47
C LEU A 47 10.07 -0.29 -0.37
N PRO A 48 9.70 0.28 0.79
CA PRO A 48 8.99 -0.43 1.84
C PRO A 48 7.53 -0.68 1.46
N ILE A 49 7.05 -1.86 1.79
CA ILE A 49 5.70 -2.34 1.50
C ILE A 49 5.15 -3.05 2.73
N ALA A 50 3.95 -2.66 3.18
CA ALA A 50 3.21 -3.38 4.19
C ALA A 50 1.73 -3.49 3.81
N HIS A 51 0.97 -4.34 4.50
CA HIS A 51 -0.48 -4.42 4.28
C HIS A 51 -1.19 -3.20 4.88
N HIS A 52 -0.93 -2.88 6.15
CA HIS A 52 -1.58 -1.76 6.84
C HIS A 52 -0.96 -0.42 6.47
N ASN A 53 -1.80 0.62 6.55
CA ASN A 53 -1.38 1.96 6.16
C ASN A 53 -0.34 2.57 7.10
N LEU A 54 0.55 3.37 6.53
CA LEU A 54 1.53 4.17 7.26
C LEU A 54 0.91 5.45 7.81
N LEU A 55 0.11 6.14 6.99
CA LEU A 55 -0.45 7.45 7.30
C LEU A 55 -1.94 7.34 7.65
N ALA A 56 -2.39 8.19 8.58
CA ALA A 56 -3.81 8.28 8.90
C ALA A 56 -4.64 8.66 7.66
N GLN A 57 -5.64 7.87 7.35
CA GLN A 57 -6.47 8.03 6.16
C GLN A 57 -7.70 8.89 6.38
N SER A 58 -8.12 9.06 7.63
CA SER A 58 -9.27 9.86 8.04
C SER A 58 -8.96 10.60 9.33
N ARG A 59 -9.61 11.73 9.54
CA ARG A 59 -9.58 12.45 10.82
C ARG A 59 -10.52 11.81 11.85
N MET A 60 -11.51 11.05 11.41
CA MET A 60 -12.52 10.43 12.27
C MET A 60 -12.20 8.97 12.59
N TYR A 61 -11.62 8.26 11.63
CA TYR A 61 -11.22 6.85 11.77
C TYR A 61 -9.69 6.78 11.84
N THR A 62 -9.15 6.88 13.02
CA THR A 62 -7.71 6.84 13.28
C THR A 62 -7.20 5.46 13.69
N THR A 63 -8.12 4.61 14.18
CA THR A 63 -7.84 3.22 14.56
C THR A 63 -8.15 2.26 13.42
N GLN A 64 -7.54 1.07 13.45
CA GLN A 64 -7.76 -0.05 12.54
C GLN A 64 -7.28 0.14 11.09
N CYS A 65 -6.92 1.34 10.68
CA CYS A 65 -6.44 1.62 9.32
C CYS A 65 -4.91 1.74 9.27
N ALA A 66 -4.35 2.70 10.02
CA ALA A 66 -2.92 2.85 10.13
C ALA A 66 -2.32 1.88 11.16
N MET A 67 -1.05 1.56 11.01
CA MET A 67 -0.29 0.81 12.00
C MET A 67 -0.24 1.55 13.33
N ASP A 68 -0.40 0.85 14.45
CA ASP A 68 -0.40 1.43 15.81
C ASP A 68 0.90 2.16 16.15
N ASN A 69 2.01 1.69 15.60
CA ASN A 69 3.32 2.29 15.79
C ASN A 69 3.88 2.92 14.50
N ASN A 70 3.01 3.49 13.70
CA ASN A 70 3.41 4.15 12.45
C ASN A 70 4.45 5.25 12.63
N GLY A 71 4.44 5.97 13.77
CA GLY A 71 5.45 6.98 14.10
C GLY A 71 6.88 6.43 14.05
N GLU A 72 7.13 5.26 14.65
CA GLU A 72 8.44 4.60 14.63
C GLU A 72 8.89 4.24 13.20
N VAL A 73 7.94 3.83 12.35
CA VAL A 73 8.22 3.54 10.93
C VAL A 73 8.50 4.84 10.16
N ILE A 74 7.71 5.88 10.38
CA ILE A 74 7.91 7.22 9.77
C ILE A 74 9.30 7.76 10.12
N ASP A 75 9.70 7.68 11.39
CA ASP A 75 11.01 8.15 11.85
C ASP A 75 12.16 7.44 11.13
N LEU A 76 12.06 6.13 10.94
CA LEU A 76 13.04 5.36 10.15
C LEU A 76 13.07 5.79 8.69
N LEU A 77 11.90 5.94 8.05
CA LEU A 77 11.83 6.36 6.66
C LEU A 77 12.40 7.78 6.46
N GLN A 78 12.14 8.70 7.39
CA GLN A 78 12.69 10.04 7.36
C GLN A 78 14.21 10.05 7.58
N LYS A 79 14.71 9.27 8.55
CA LYS A 79 16.15 9.10 8.83
C LYS A 79 16.94 8.74 7.58
N TYR A 80 16.40 7.84 6.76
CA TYR A 80 17.04 7.35 5.53
C TYR A 80 16.53 8.02 4.24
N LYS A 81 15.69 9.06 4.38
CA LYS A 81 15.13 9.84 3.26
C LYS A 81 14.39 8.97 2.24
N ILE A 82 13.61 8.00 2.71
CA ILE A 82 12.78 7.15 1.87
C ILE A 82 11.51 7.89 1.47
N PRO A 83 11.28 8.13 0.16
CA PRO A 83 10.22 9.03 -0.29
C PRO A 83 8.85 8.35 -0.42
N LEU A 84 8.82 7.02 -0.50
CA LEU A 84 7.64 6.28 -0.91
C LEU A 84 7.42 5.06 -0.02
N PHE A 85 6.14 4.80 0.28
CA PHE A 85 5.65 3.62 0.99
C PHE A 85 4.42 3.06 0.24
N LEU A 86 4.32 1.75 0.09
CA LEU A 86 3.15 1.11 -0.49
C LEU A 86 2.36 0.37 0.58
N SER A 87 1.03 0.50 0.51
CA SER A 87 0.11 -0.21 1.41
C SER A 87 -1.20 -0.61 0.72
N GLY A 88 -2.05 -1.32 1.43
CA GLY A 88 -3.36 -1.77 0.99
C GLY A 88 -4.42 -1.54 2.05
N HIS A 89 -5.06 -2.62 2.54
CA HIS A 89 -5.98 -2.71 3.66
C HIS A 89 -7.34 -2.03 3.46
N LEU A 90 -7.39 -0.80 3.00
CA LEU A 90 -8.63 -0.02 2.88
C LEU A 90 -9.42 -0.28 1.61
N HIS A 91 -8.87 -1.05 0.68
CA HIS A 91 -9.49 -1.31 -0.62
C HIS A 91 -9.90 -0.01 -1.35
N VAL A 92 -9.01 0.97 -1.34
CA VAL A 92 -9.18 2.23 -2.06
C VAL A 92 -7.89 2.62 -2.76
N GLN A 93 -8.01 3.18 -3.94
CA GLN A 93 -6.88 3.72 -4.68
C GLN A 93 -6.64 5.17 -4.24
N ARG A 94 -5.53 5.42 -3.53
CA ARG A 94 -5.25 6.76 -2.97
C ARG A 94 -3.76 7.02 -2.82
N ILE A 95 -3.37 8.29 -2.98
CA ILE A 95 -2.06 8.79 -2.61
C ILE A 95 -2.20 9.76 -1.44
N ARG A 96 -1.42 9.56 -0.39
CA ARG A 96 -1.31 10.44 0.77
C ARG A 96 0.11 10.95 0.89
N LYS A 97 0.28 12.17 1.40
CA LYS A 97 1.58 12.75 1.70
C LYS A 97 1.66 13.05 3.19
N HIS A 98 2.73 12.57 3.82
CA HIS A 98 3.09 12.99 5.17
C HIS A 98 3.54 14.44 5.11
N LYS A 99 2.89 15.28 5.90
CA LYS A 99 3.30 16.69 6.05
C LYS A 99 4.25 16.76 7.23
N ALA A 100 5.37 17.43 7.03
CA ALA A 100 6.23 17.79 8.15
C ALA A 100 5.42 18.59 9.20
N GLU A 101 5.80 18.45 10.47
CA GLU A 101 5.23 19.24 11.56
C GLU A 101 5.36 20.75 11.27
N PRO A 102 4.37 21.58 11.66
CA PRO A 102 4.45 23.02 11.48
C PRO A 102 5.72 23.60 12.14
N GLY A 103 6.54 24.28 11.37
CA GLY A 103 7.80 24.89 11.85
C GLY A 103 9.05 24.08 11.51
N VAL A 104 8.93 22.90 10.94
CA VAL A 104 10.03 22.18 10.31
C VAL A 104 10.17 22.66 8.86
N ALA A 105 11.40 22.90 8.41
CA ALA A 105 11.66 23.42 7.07
C ALA A 105 10.99 22.57 5.98
N ASP A 106 10.57 23.20 4.88
CA ASP A 106 9.87 22.58 3.76
C ASP A 106 10.68 21.44 3.06
N ASP A 107 11.97 21.34 3.37
CA ASP A 107 12.88 20.28 2.96
C ASP A 107 12.83 19.03 3.84
N ALA A 108 12.06 19.04 4.92
CA ALA A 108 11.76 17.83 5.66
C ALA A 108 11.10 16.81 4.72
N TYR A 109 11.76 15.72 4.53
CA TYR A 109 11.47 14.70 3.50
C TYR A 109 10.04 14.18 3.63
N GLY A 110 9.19 14.58 2.69
CA GLY A 110 7.78 14.21 2.69
C GLY A 110 7.60 12.80 2.13
N ILE A 111 7.26 11.83 2.98
CA ILE A 111 6.91 10.48 2.57
C ILE A 111 5.57 10.53 1.85
N GLN A 112 5.50 9.90 0.68
CA GLN A 112 4.25 9.62 0.00
C GLN A 112 3.85 8.17 0.27
N GLU A 113 2.60 7.95 0.63
CA GLU A 113 2.01 6.62 0.71
C GLU A 113 1.05 6.42 -0.45
N ILE A 114 1.27 5.34 -1.21
CA ILE A 114 0.34 4.85 -2.22
C ILE A 114 -0.42 3.68 -1.61
N ILE A 115 -1.73 3.80 -1.52
CA ILE A 115 -2.65 2.77 -1.06
C ILE A 115 -3.27 2.16 -2.28
N THR A 116 -3.16 0.85 -2.43
CA THR A 116 -3.70 0.12 -3.56
C THR A 116 -5.07 -0.46 -3.25
N ASP A 117 -5.92 -0.48 -4.27
CA ASP A 117 -7.25 -1.05 -4.22
C ASP A 117 -7.22 -2.59 -4.21
N ALA A 118 -8.37 -3.20 -3.96
CA ALA A 118 -8.59 -4.61 -4.18
C ALA A 118 -9.03 -4.86 -5.63
N MET A 119 -8.40 -5.82 -6.29
CA MET A 119 -8.66 -6.13 -7.71
C MET A 119 -10.10 -6.55 -8.02
N SER A 120 -10.86 -6.97 -6.99
CA SER A 120 -12.25 -7.41 -7.11
C SER A 120 -13.28 -6.41 -6.56
N ILE A 121 -12.83 -5.26 -6.07
CA ILE A 121 -13.69 -4.18 -5.56
C ILE A 121 -13.68 -3.02 -6.55
N PRO A 122 -14.83 -2.49 -6.99
CA PRO A 122 -14.85 -1.36 -7.92
C PRO A 122 -14.05 -0.17 -7.39
N PRO A 123 -13.20 0.43 -8.23
CA PRO A 123 -13.10 0.31 -9.68
C PRO A 123 -12.25 -0.85 -10.23
N CYS A 124 -11.95 -1.88 -9.44
CA CYS A 124 -11.21 -3.09 -9.87
C CYS A 124 -9.87 -2.73 -10.54
N GLN A 125 -8.99 -2.11 -9.80
CA GLN A 125 -7.72 -1.62 -10.34
C GLN A 125 -6.52 -2.26 -9.64
N TYR A 126 -5.39 -2.25 -10.34
CA TYR A 126 -4.08 -2.51 -9.77
C TYR A 126 -3.11 -1.38 -10.11
N GLY A 127 -2.12 -1.19 -9.26
CA GLY A 127 -1.09 -0.18 -9.45
C GLY A 127 0.10 -0.71 -10.24
N VAL A 128 0.64 0.14 -11.11
CA VAL A 128 1.90 -0.08 -11.82
C VAL A 128 2.88 0.99 -11.40
N LEU A 129 3.99 0.59 -10.79
CA LEU A 129 5.07 1.47 -10.40
C LEU A 129 6.28 1.20 -11.28
N GLN A 130 6.77 2.22 -11.97
CA GLN A 130 7.92 2.13 -12.86
C GLN A 130 9.05 3.01 -12.36
N TRP A 131 10.25 2.41 -12.18
CA TRP A 131 11.48 3.17 -12.02
C TRP A 131 12.01 3.61 -13.37
N LYS A 132 12.31 4.88 -13.49
CA LYS A 132 12.94 5.46 -14.69
C LYS A 132 14.47 5.45 -14.56
N GLU A 133 15.15 5.60 -15.67
CA GLU A 133 16.63 5.63 -15.70
C GLU A 133 17.21 6.83 -14.93
N ASP A 134 16.48 7.94 -14.86
CA ASP A 134 16.86 9.15 -14.11
C ASP A 134 16.62 9.02 -12.60
N GLY A 135 16.15 7.85 -12.12
CA GLY A 135 15.85 7.59 -10.71
C GLY A 135 14.46 8.07 -10.26
N SER A 136 13.69 8.71 -11.13
CA SER A 136 12.30 9.05 -10.82
C SER A 136 11.40 7.80 -10.85
N MET A 137 10.24 7.92 -10.20
CA MET A 137 9.22 6.88 -10.18
C MET A 137 7.92 7.42 -10.80
N GLU A 138 7.32 6.62 -11.65
CA GLU A 138 6.01 6.90 -12.21
C GLU A 138 5.01 5.86 -11.71
N TYR A 139 3.85 6.33 -11.26
CA TYR A 139 2.77 5.47 -10.79
C TYR A 139 1.52 5.68 -11.64
N SER A 140 0.94 4.59 -12.10
CA SER A 140 -0.33 4.57 -12.82
C SER A 140 -1.22 3.45 -12.31
N THR A 141 -2.48 3.47 -12.67
CA THR A 141 -3.41 2.38 -12.38
C THR A 141 -3.96 1.81 -13.68
N GLU A 142 -4.21 0.51 -13.68
CA GLU A 142 -4.85 -0.20 -14.76
C GLU A 142 -6.06 -0.98 -14.25
N SER A 143 -7.09 -1.11 -15.08
CA SER A 143 -8.30 -1.84 -14.71
C SER A 143 -8.10 -3.35 -14.85
N VAL A 144 -8.62 -4.07 -13.87
CA VAL A 144 -8.77 -5.52 -13.96
C VAL A 144 -10.08 -5.82 -14.67
N ASP A 145 -10.01 -6.39 -15.86
CA ASP A 145 -11.16 -6.93 -16.59
C ASP A 145 -10.81 -8.31 -17.14
N VAL A 146 -11.42 -9.34 -16.59
CA VAL A 146 -11.20 -10.72 -17.01
C VAL A 146 -12.13 -11.16 -18.14
N SER A 147 -13.07 -10.29 -18.57
CA SER A 147 -14.09 -10.63 -19.59
C SER A 147 -13.46 -11.03 -20.93
N VAL A 148 -12.38 -10.35 -21.32
CA VAL A 148 -11.66 -10.67 -22.56
C VAL A 148 -11.02 -12.05 -22.47
N TRP A 149 -10.40 -12.37 -21.35
CA TRP A 149 -9.83 -13.70 -21.10
C TRP A 149 -10.92 -14.77 -21.07
N ALA A 150 -12.03 -14.52 -20.35
CA ALA A 150 -13.16 -15.45 -20.24
C ALA A 150 -13.75 -15.80 -21.60
N LYS A 151 -13.98 -14.81 -22.46
CA LYS A 151 -14.47 -15.01 -23.83
C LYS A 151 -13.48 -15.81 -24.69
N ARG A 152 -12.19 -15.51 -24.60
CA ARG A 152 -11.14 -16.20 -25.37
C ARG A 152 -10.97 -17.66 -24.96
N THR A 153 -11.22 -17.98 -23.70
CA THR A 153 -11.09 -19.32 -23.14
C THR A 153 -12.43 -20.05 -23.01
N GLU A 154 -13.48 -19.52 -23.66
CA GLU A 154 -14.82 -20.13 -23.74
C GLU A 154 -15.41 -20.46 -22.36
N GLN A 155 -15.22 -19.54 -21.38
CA GLN A 155 -15.82 -19.68 -20.06
C GLN A 155 -17.34 -19.48 -20.15
N GLU A 156 -18.10 -20.29 -19.42
CA GLU A 156 -19.56 -20.19 -19.34
C GLU A 156 -20.05 -19.39 -18.14
N ASN A 157 -19.15 -19.05 -17.20
CA ASN A 157 -19.49 -18.29 -16.00
C ASN A 157 -19.82 -16.84 -16.37
N THR A 158 -21.08 -16.45 -16.19
CA THR A 158 -21.60 -15.11 -16.51
C THR A 158 -20.89 -14.01 -15.73
N ASP A 159 -20.47 -14.25 -14.48
CA ASP A 159 -19.76 -13.28 -13.65
C ASP A 159 -18.37 -12.96 -14.21
N LEU A 160 -17.71 -13.95 -14.83
CA LEU A 160 -16.45 -13.73 -15.53
C LEU A 160 -16.63 -13.05 -16.88
N LEU A 161 -17.75 -13.31 -17.57
CA LEU A 161 -18.06 -12.71 -18.87
C LEU A 161 -18.46 -11.23 -18.78
N ASP A 162 -18.94 -10.79 -17.61
CA ASP A 162 -19.23 -9.40 -17.26
C ASP A 162 -18.66 -9.07 -15.87
N PHE A 163 -17.33 -9.14 -15.72
CA PHE A 163 -16.65 -9.00 -14.44
C PHE A 163 -16.86 -7.65 -13.79
N VAL A 164 -16.85 -6.56 -14.57
CA VAL A 164 -17.04 -5.20 -14.04
C VAL A 164 -18.47 -5.04 -13.52
N GLY A 165 -19.47 -5.41 -14.30
CA GLY A 165 -20.86 -5.37 -13.87
C GLY A 165 -21.14 -6.27 -12.65
N TRP A 166 -20.54 -7.47 -12.62
CA TRP A 166 -20.63 -8.34 -11.45
C TRP A 166 -20.05 -7.69 -10.19
N SER A 167 -18.87 -7.09 -10.28
CA SER A 167 -18.18 -6.51 -9.12
C SER A 167 -18.99 -5.36 -8.51
N GLU A 168 -19.55 -4.48 -9.34
CA GLU A 168 -20.43 -3.41 -8.90
C GLU A 168 -21.69 -3.94 -8.21
N HIS A 169 -22.34 -4.94 -8.81
CA HIS A 169 -23.53 -5.56 -8.24
C HIS A 169 -23.22 -6.28 -6.92
N TYR A 170 -22.10 -6.99 -6.84
CA TYR A 170 -21.67 -7.68 -5.64
C TYR A 170 -21.50 -6.72 -4.45
N ILE A 171 -20.80 -5.61 -4.62
CA ILE A 171 -20.59 -4.62 -3.58
C ILE A 171 -21.91 -3.97 -3.14
N GLN A 172 -22.76 -3.59 -4.08
CA GLN A 172 -24.09 -3.03 -3.76
C GLN A 172 -24.94 -4.00 -2.93
N LYS A 173 -24.87 -5.29 -3.26
CA LYS A 173 -25.60 -6.33 -2.49
C LYS A 173 -25.04 -6.48 -1.08
N GLN A 174 -23.71 -6.50 -0.92
CA GLN A 174 -23.07 -6.60 0.39
C GLN A 174 -23.40 -5.39 1.28
N THR A 175 -23.38 -4.18 0.73
CA THR A 175 -23.71 -2.96 1.46
C THR A 175 -25.16 -2.96 1.96
N ARG A 176 -26.10 -3.37 1.11
CA ARG A 176 -27.53 -3.45 1.49
C ARG A 176 -27.84 -4.53 2.54
N SER A 177 -27.05 -5.59 2.61
CA SER A 177 -27.25 -6.65 3.61
C SER A 177 -26.62 -6.31 4.97
N ALA A 178 -25.88 -5.22 5.08
CA ALA A 178 -25.29 -4.72 6.32
C ALA A 178 -26.16 -3.64 7.01
N GLU A 179 -27.23 -3.17 6.37
CA GLU A 179 -28.26 -2.30 6.94
C GLU A 179 -29.38 -3.13 7.60
#